data_cb615ccd95d337ad8784bf4748cdb729
#
_entry.id   cb615ccd95d337ad8784bf4748cdb729
#
_cell.length_a   1.000
_cell.length_b   1.000
_cell.length_c   1.000
_cell.angle_alpha   90.00
_cell.angle_beta   90.00
_cell.angle_gamma   90.00
#
_symmetry.space_group_name_H-M   'P 1'
#
loop_
_entity.id
_entity.type
_entity.pdbx_description
1 polymer ?
#
loop_
_entity_poly.entity_id
_entity_poly.type
_entity_poly.pdbx_seq_one_letter_code
_entity_poly.pdbx_strand_id
1 'polypeptide(L)'
;MRQRVMIAMALACQPKLLLADEPTTALDVTIQAQILELLRDLQTQRDMAMMLITHDLGVVAENADVVCVMYAGRVVEYANVFELFSNPMHPYTRGLFASIPKMHQRLDRLVTITEVTENPKEFEKLPGAQEGVRPWWPWHDPPKDLAQRRARR
;
A
#
# COMPACT_ATOMS: atom_id res chain seq x y z
N MET A 1 -18.32 1.96 18.44
CA MET A 1 -19.15 0.74 18.63
C MET A 1 -19.52 0.04 17.33
N ARG A 2 -20.02 0.70 16.31
CA ARG A 2 -20.40 0.07 15.02
C ARG A 2 -19.31 -0.82 14.42
N GLN A 3 -18.06 -0.34 14.33
CA GLN A 3 -16.92 -1.08 13.76
C GLN A 3 -16.70 -2.43 14.45
N ARG A 4 -16.72 -2.44 15.78
CA ARG A 4 -16.51 -3.69 16.55
C ARG A 4 -17.62 -4.72 16.30
N VAL A 5 -18.86 -4.26 16.10
CA VAL A 5 -19.98 -5.13 15.75
C VAL A 5 -19.80 -5.71 14.35
N MET A 6 -19.39 -4.91 13.37
CA MET A 6 -19.11 -5.38 12.01
C MET A 6 -17.98 -6.41 11.98
N ILE A 7 -16.89 -6.19 12.75
CA ILE A 7 -15.81 -7.16 12.91
C ILE A 7 -16.34 -8.46 13.52
N ALA A 8 -17.11 -8.37 14.59
CA ALA A 8 -17.70 -9.56 15.22
C ALA A 8 -18.59 -10.35 14.27
N MET A 9 -19.40 -9.68 13.45
CA MET A 9 -20.23 -10.32 12.42
C MET A 9 -19.38 -10.99 11.35
N ALA A 10 -18.34 -10.33 10.85
CA ALA A 10 -17.44 -10.90 9.85
C ALA A 10 -16.71 -12.16 10.36
N LEU A 11 -16.41 -12.20 11.65
CA LEU A 11 -15.70 -13.32 12.30
C LEU A 11 -16.63 -14.45 12.77
N ALA A 12 -17.95 -14.26 12.76
CA ALA A 12 -18.89 -15.26 13.24
C ALA A 12 -18.81 -16.60 12.47
N CYS A 13 -18.45 -16.54 11.17
CA CYS A 13 -18.28 -17.70 10.31
C CYS A 13 -16.88 -18.30 10.33
N GLN A 14 -15.99 -17.85 11.23
CA GLN A 14 -14.61 -18.32 11.35
C GLN A 14 -13.85 -18.32 10.00
N PRO A 15 -13.75 -17.18 9.31
CA PRO A 15 -13.12 -17.10 8.00
C PRO A 15 -11.61 -17.38 8.09
N LYS A 16 -11.04 -17.94 7.03
CA LYS A 16 -9.57 -18.06 6.88
C LYS A 16 -8.94 -16.79 6.31
N LEU A 17 -9.73 -15.91 5.71
CA LEU A 17 -9.31 -14.63 5.14
C LEU A 17 -10.33 -13.56 5.52
N LEU A 18 -9.86 -12.48 6.12
CA LEU A 18 -10.64 -11.27 6.39
C LEU A 18 -10.26 -10.19 5.38
N LEU A 19 -11.25 -9.66 4.68
CA LEU A 19 -11.11 -8.46 3.85
C LEU A 19 -11.55 -7.25 4.66
N ALA A 20 -10.61 -6.37 4.98
CA ALA A 20 -10.85 -5.14 5.74
C ALA A 20 -10.64 -3.94 4.82
N ASP A 21 -11.76 -3.42 4.31
CA ASP A 21 -11.78 -2.27 3.41
C ASP A 21 -11.97 -0.99 4.23
N GLU A 22 -10.92 -0.17 4.29
CA GLU A 22 -10.83 1.06 5.07
C GLU A 22 -11.41 0.94 6.51
N PRO A 23 -11.00 -0.05 7.31
CA PRO A 23 -11.66 -0.38 8.58
C PRO A 23 -11.56 0.73 9.63
N THR A 24 -10.70 1.71 9.42
CA THR A 24 -10.43 2.81 10.34
C THR A 24 -10.83 4.18 9.82
N THR A 25 -11.45 4.24 8.65
CA THR A 25 -11.92 5.51 8.06
C THR A 25 -12.93 6.21 8.98
N ALA A 26 -12.76 7.52 9.12
CA ALA A 26 -13.57 8.40 9.98
C ALA A 26 -13.51 8.07 11.50
N LEU A 27 -12.46 7.39 11.95
CA LEU A 27 -12.16 7.21 13.36
C LEU A 27 -11.07 8.18 13.81
N ASP A 28 -11.10 8.56 15.08
CA ASP A 28 -9.97 9.26 15.70
C ASP A 28 -8.76 8.32 15.85
N VAL A 29 -7.56 8.91 15.94
CA VAL A 29 -6.29 8.16 15.97
C VAL A 29 -6.24 7.10 17.06
N THR A 30 -6.82 7.40 18.23
CA THR A 30 -6.83 6.46 19.36
C THR A 30 -7.71 5.25 19.08
N ILE A 31 -8.90 5.47 18.56
CA ILE A 31 -9.82 4.37 18.21
C ILE A 31 -9.31 3.60 17.00
N GLN A 32 -8.68 4.28 16.03
CA GLN A 32 -8.00 3.61 14.90
C GLN A 32 -6.95 2.61 15.40
N ALA A 33 -6.05 3.03 16.30
CA ALA A 33 -5.04 2.15 16.88
C ALA A 33 -5.66 0.93 17.58
N GLN A 34 -6.70 1.15 18.39
CA GLN A 34 -7.41 0.06 19.08
C GLN A 34 -8.07 -0.95 18.13
N ILE A 35 -8.61 -0.49 17.00
CA ILE A 35 -9.22 -1.39 16.01
C ILE A 35 -8.15 -2.21 15.29
N LEU A 36 -7.02 -1.59 14.90
CA LEU A 36 -5.92 -2.29 14.26
C LEU A 36 -5.26 -3.32 15.18
N GLU A 37 -5.07 -2.98 16.45
CA GLU A 37 -4.60 -3.90 17.47
C GLU A 37 -5.54 -5.10 17.63
N LEU A 38 -6.85 -4.85 17.76
CA LEU A 38 -7.87 -5.90 17.83
C LEU A 38 -7.80 -6.82 16.60
N LEU A 39 -7.66 -6.28 15.40
CA LEU A 39 -7.57 -7.07 14.17
C LEU A 39 -6.31 -7.94 14.14
N ARG A 40 -5.16 -7.44 14.60
CA ARG A 40 -3.92 -8.21 14.73
C ARG A 40 -4.05 -9.36 15.74
N ASP A 41 -4.63 -9.07 16.90
CA ASP A 41 -4.87 -10.09 17.93
C ASP A 41 -5.75 -11.22 17.39
N LEU A 42 -6.82 -10.87 16.71
CA LEU A 42 -7.74 -11.83 16.10
C LEU A 42 -7.08 -12.63 14.97
N GLN A 43 -6.24 -12.00 14.16
CA GLN A 43 -5.45 -12.66 13.13
C GLN A 43 -4.55 -13.74 13.74
N THR A 44 -3.82 -13.38 14.78
CA THR A 44 -2.90 -14.31 15.48
C THR A 44 -3.65 -15.44 16.18
N GLN A 45 -4.72 -15.12 16.93
CA GLN A 45 -5.49 -16.10 17.70
C GLN A 45 -6.23 -17.12 16.82
N ARG A 46 -6.59 -16.74 15.60
CA ARG A 46 -7.41 -17.55 14.70
C ARG A 46 -6.66 -18.14 13.52
N ASP A 47 -5.35 -17.90 13.43
CA ASP A 47 -4.51 -18.30 12.29
C ASP A 47 -5.17 -17.89 10.96
N MET A 48 -5.55 -16.62 10.87
CA MET A 48 -6.33 -16.06 9.79
C MET A 48 -5.48 -15.09 8.97
N ALA A 49 -5.57 -15.16 7.65
CA ALA A 49 -4.99 -14.12 6.80
C ALA A 49 -5.87 -12.86 6.80
N MET A 50 -5.26 -11.71 6.66
CA MET A 50 -5.97 -10.43 6.51
C MET A 50 -5.49 -9.67 5.28
N MET A 51 -6.44 -9.19 4.48
CA MET A 51 -6.20 -8.23 3.41
C MET A 51 -6.73 -6.88 3.86
N LEU A 52 -5.81 -5.95 4.15
CA LEU A 52 -6.13 -4.59 4.57
C LEU A 52 -6.08 -3.65 3.37
N ILE A 53 -7.18 -2.99 3.07
CA ILE A 53 -7.26 -1.95 2.04
C ILE A 53 -7.29 -0.60 2.76
N THR A 54 -6.33 0.26 2.47
CA THR A 54 -6.21 1.57 3.09
C THR A 54 -5.39 2.53 2.22
N HIS A 55 -5.61 3.82 2.37
CA HIS A 55 -4.78 4.87 1.80
C HIS A 55 -3.78 5.45 2.81
N ASP A 56 -3.80 4.99 4.06
CA ASP A 56 -2.91 5.46 5.12
C ASP A 56 -1.61 4.65 5.12
N LEU A 57 -0.53 5.27 4.66
CA LEU A 57 0.80 4.65 4.59
C LEU A 57 1.39 4.36 5.98
N GLY A 58 1.00 5.10 7.03
CA GLY A 58 1.39 4.79 8.41
C GLY A 58 0.77 3.47 8.87
N VAL A 59 -0.51 3.27 8.59
CA VAL A 59 -1.21 2.01 8.86
C VAL A 59 -0.57 0.85 8.10
N VAL A 60 -0.20 1.05 6.83
CA VAL A 60 0.51 0.04 6.03
C VAL A 60 1.85 -0.32 6.64
N ALA A 61 2.65 0.68 7.03
CA ALA A 61 3.99 0.47 7.60
C ALA A 61 3.97 -0.38 8.87
N GLU A 62 2.94 -0.19 9.70
CA GLU A 62 2.83 -0.85 11.00
C GLU A 62 2.15 -2.23 10.94
N ASN A 63 1.30 -2.48 9.95
CA ASN A 63 0.39 -3.63 9.98
C ASN A 63 0.55 -4.60 8.80
N ALA A 64 1.31 -4.25 7.75
CA ALA A 64 1.43 -5.08 6.58
C ALA A 64 2.77 -5.82 6.51
N ASP A 65 2.74 -7.11 6.13
CA ASP A 65 3.95 -7.86 5.75
C ASP A 65 4.30 -7.61 4.28
N VAL A 66 3.27 -7.59 3.44
CA VAL A 66 3.37 -7.46 1.98
C VAL A 66 2.39 -6.40 1.51
N VAL A 67 2.84 -5.56 0.60
CA VAL A 67 2.05 -4.45 0.07
C VAL A 67 1.85 -4.58 -1.42
N CYS A 68 0.62 -4.34 -1.84
CA CYS A 68 0.20 -4.28 -3.23
C CYS A 68 -0.27 -2.86 -3.53
N VAL A 69 0.52 -2.10 -4.26
CA VAL A 69 0.14 -0.74 -4.67
C VAL A 69 -0.68 -0.80 -5.93
N MET A 70 -1.85 -0.17 -5.89
CA MET A 70 -2.76 -0.10 -7.04
C MET A 70 -2.86 1.32 -7.57
N TYR A 71 -2.84 1.45 -8.89
CA TYR A 71 -3.10 2.70 -9.60
C TYR A 71 -3.94 2.44 -10.85
N ALA A 72 -4.96 3.26 -11.09
CA ALA A 72 -5.86 3.15 -12.24
C ALA A 72 -6.40 1.71 -12.45
N GLY A 73 -6.80 1.03 -11.36
CA GLY A 73 -7.36 -0.33 -11.40
C GLY A 73 -6.32 -1.46 -11.63
N ARG A 74 -5.02 -1.15 -11.64
CA ARG A 74 -3.93 -2.12 -11.86
C ARG A 74 -2.96 -2.14 -10.71
N VAL A 75 -2.38 -3.31 -10.46
CA VAL A 75 -1.26 -3.47 -9.55
C VAL A 75 0.00 -2.93 -10.23
N VAL A 76 0.56 -1.85 -9.67
CA VAL A 76 1.75 -1.19 -10.22
C VAL A 76 3.02 -1.57 -9.45
N GLU A 77 2.89 -1.94 -8.19
CA GLU A 77 4.03 -2.41 -7.39
C GLU A 77 3.57 -3.46 -6.37
N TYR A 78 4.43 -4.44 -6.09
CA TYR A 78 4.21 -5.49 -5.12
C TYR A 78 5.53 -5.85 -4.46
N ALA A 79 5.63 -5.63 -3.14
CA ALA A 79 6.84 -5.88 -2.39
C ALA A 79 6.53 -6.16 -0.92
N ASN A 80 7.51 -6.65 -0.14
CA ASN A 80 7.39 -6.58 1.30
C ASN A 80 7.41 -5.12 1.77
N VAL A 81 6.86 -4.87 2.94
CA VAL A 81 6.72 -3.51 3.48
C VAL A 81 8.08 -2.79 3.56
N PHE A 82 9.13 -3.46 4.02
CA PHE A 82 10.46 -2.85 4.19
C PHE A 82 11.09 -2.46 2.86
N GLU A 83 10.99 -3.32 1.84
CA GLU A 83 11.48 -3.01 0.49
C GLU A 83 10.71 -1.87 -0.14
N LEU A 84 9.38 -1.87 0.00
CA LEU A 84 8.54 -0.81 -0.55
C LEU A 84 8.89 0.55 0.04
N PHE A 85 9.07 0.63 1.35
CA PHE A 85 9.38 1.88 2.04
C PHE A 85 10.83 2.34 1.86
N SER A 86 11.78 1.41 1.71
CA SER A 86 13.20 1.76 1.52
C SER A 86 13.55 2.09 0.06
N ASN A 87 12.91 1.43 -0.89
CA ASN A 87 13.23 1.56 -2.31
C ASN A 87 11.98 1.42 -3.20
N PRO A 88 11.04 2.38 -3.14
CA PRO A 88 9.86 2.38 -4.02
C PRO A 88 10.30 2.50 -5.47
N MET A 89 9.82 1.64 -6.34
CA MET A 89 10.26 1.58 -7.73
C MET A 89 9.32 2.35 -8.67
N HIS A 90 8.02 2.15 -8.53
CA HIS A 90 7.07 2.79 -9.43
C HIS A 90 6.94 4.29 -9.15
N PRO A 91 6.88 5.16 -10.17
CA PRO A 91 6.72 6.62 -9.99
C PRO A 91 5.53 7.01 -9.14
N TYR A 92 4.40 6.32 -9.30
CA TYR A 92 3.23 6.54 -8.45
C TYR A 92 3.53 6.29 -6.97
N THR A 93 4.19 5.18 -6.65
CA THR A 93 4.58 4.84 -5.26
C THR A 93 5.54 5.89 -4.70
N ARG A 94 6.53 6.32 -5.49
CA ARG A 94 7.44 7.41 -5.10
C ARG A 94 6.70 8.71 -4.86
N GLY A 95 5.74 9.05 -5.73
CA GLY A 95 4.88 10.21 -5.55
C GLY A 95 4.05 10.16 -4.27
N LEU A 96 3.49 8.97 -3.93
CA LEU A 96 2.78 8.77 -2.67
C LEU A 96 3.68 9.06 -1.46
N PHE A 97 4.90 8.52 -1.43
CA PHE A 97 5.83 8.78 -0.32
C PHE A 97 6.34 10.22 -0.29
N ALA A 98 6.55 10.84 -1.44
CA ALA A 98 6.97 12.23 -1.53
C ALA A 98 5.88 13.22 -1.06
N SER A 99 4.61 12.82 -1.12
CA SER A 99 3.48 13.63 -0.65
C SER A 99 3.25 13.56 0.86
N ILE A 100 3.94 12.66 1.59
CA ILE A 100 3.85 12.59 3.06
C ILE A 100 4.61 13.78 3.66
N PRO A 101 3.96 14.61 4.50
CA PRO A 101 4.64 15.70 5.19
C PRO A 101 5.72 15.17 6.14
N LYS A 102 6.98 15.57 5.93
CA LYS A 102 8.08 15.21 6.84
C LYS A 102 8.15 16.22 7.97
N MET A 103 8.00 15.79 9.23
CA MET A 103 7.96 16.67 10.42
C MET A 103 9.16 17.60 10.59
N HIS A 104 10.30 17.31 9.95
CA HIS A 104 11.54 18.09 10.11
C HIS A 104 12.04 18.82 8.84
N GLN A 105 11.29 18.76 7.75
CA GLN A 105 11.63 19.50 6.53
C GLN A 105 10.53 20.50 6.21
N ARG A 106 10.86 21.81 6.31
CA ARG A 106 10.08 22.84 5.63
C ARG A 106 10.33 22.68 4.13
N LEU A 107 9.41 22.01 3.48
CA LEU A 107 9.37 22.01 2.02
C LEU A 107 8.58 23.23 1.60
N ASP A 108 9.17 24.08 0.76
CA ASP A 108 8.47 25.25 0.20
C ASP A 108 7.27 24.81 -0.65
N ARG A 109 7.27 23.55 -1.11
CA ARG A 109 6.20 22.94 -1.90
C ARG A 109 6.23 21.41 -1.74
N LEU A 110 5.05 20.80 -1.55
CA LEU A 110 4.89 19.36 -1.64
C LEU A 110 4.84 18.94 -3.12
N VAL A 111 5.58 17.89 -3.47
CA VAL A 111 5.52 17.29 -4.80
C VAL A 111 4.18 16.60 -4.93
N THR A 112 3.44 16.89 -6.00
CA THR A 112 2.17 16.22 -6.27
C THR A 112 2.40 14.88 -6.97
N ILE A 113 1.50 13.93 -6.73
CA ILE A 113 1.53 12.63 -7.40
C ILE A 113 1.51 12.81 -8.93
N THR A 114 0.71 13.74 -9.43
CA THR A 114 0.58 14.08 -10.84
C THR A 114 1.92 14.50 -11.45
N GLU A 115 2.69 15.34 -10.76
CA GLU A 115 4.01 15.78 -11.25
C GLU A 115 4.99 14.62 -11.44
N VAL A 116 4.92 13.61 -10.57
CA VAL A 116 5.80 12.44 -10.68
C VAL A 116 5.28 11.47 -11.74
N THR A 117 3.98 11.25 -11.80
CA THR A 117 3.39 10.29 -12.75
C THR A 117 3.30 10.80 -14.18
N GLU A 118 3.28 12.12 -14.38
CA GLU A 118 3.30 12.73 -15.72
C GLU A 118 4.72 12.98 -16.26
N ASN A 119 5.75 12.84 -15.41
CA ASN A 119 7.14 13.03 -15.83
C ASN A 119 7.70 11.77 -16.51
N PRO A 120 7.94 11.77 -17.84
CA PRO A 120 8.47 10.60 -18.55
C PRO A 120 9.82 10.12 -18.00
N LYS A 121 10.68 11.05 -17.57
CA LYS A 121 12.02 10.73 -17.02
C LYS A 121 11.99 9.85 -15.77
N GLU A 122 10.89 9.91 -14.99
CA GLU A 122 10.75 9.04 -13.83
C GLU A 122 10.54 7.57 -14.22
N PHE A 123 9.92 7.33 -15.38
CA PHE A 123 9.71 5.99 -15.92
C PHE A 123 10.96 5.44 -16.61
N GLU A 124 11.81 6.28 -17.19
CA GLU A 124 13.07 5.88 -17.84
C GLU A 124 14.08 5.29 -16.84
N LYS A 125 13.96 5.64 -15.56
CA LYS A 125 14.80 5.09 -14.47
C LYS A 125 14.41 3.66 -14.07
N LEU A 126 13.30 3.14 -14.57
CA LEU A 126 12.82 1.82 -14.20
C LEU A 126 13.53 0.72 -14.99
N PRO A 127 13.83 -0.44 -14.37
CA PRO A 127 14.40 -1.58 -15.08
C PRO A 127 13.49 -2.01 -16.24
N GLY A 128 14.06 -2.13 -17.44
CA GLY A 128 13.32 -2.49 -18.65
C GLY A 128 12.59 -1.33 -19.32
N ALA A 129 12.80 -0.10 -18.88
CA ALA A 129 12.32 1.08 -19.58
C ALA A 129 12.99 1.22 -20.95
N GLN A 130 12.20 1.58 -21.96
CA GLN A 130 12.68 1.99 -23.27
C GLN A 130 12.44 3.48 -23.43
N GLU A 131 13.29 4.15 -24.21
CA GLU A 131 13.16 5.58 -24.46
C GLU A 131 11.76 5.90 -25.05
N GLY A 132 11.06 6.87 -24.44
CA GLY A 132 9.72 7.27 -24.83
C GLY A 132 8.58 6.34 -24.45
N VAL A 133 8.87 5.21 -23.78
CA VAL A 133 7.85 4.25 -23.34
C VAL A 133 7.79 4.21 -21.81
N ARG A 134 6.60 4.35 -21.26
CA ARG A 134 6.32 4.22 -19.81
C ARG A 134 6.08 2.74 -19.47
N PRO A 135 7.05 2.00 -18.93
CA PRO A 135 7.00 0.52 -18.91
C PRO A 135 5.85 -0.07 -18.08
N TRP A 136 5.30 0.66 -17.10
CA TRP A 136 4.20 0.16 -16.26
C TRP A 136 2.94 1.00 -16.32
N TRP A 137 2.92 1.97 -17.14
CA TRP A 137 1.84 2.94 -17.17
C TRP A 137 0.78 2.57 -18.16
N PRO A 138 -0.44 2.72 -17.70
CA PRO A 138 -1.16 1.70 -16.91
C PRO A 138 -1.41 0.46 -17.75
N TRP A 139 -0.89 0.45 -18.99
CA TRP A 139 -1.20 -0.48 -20.06
C TRP A 139 -0.07 -1.48 -20.33
N HIS A 140 1.03 -1.39 -19.62
CA HIS A 140 2.18 -2.27 -19.79
C HIS A 140 2.30 -3.27 -18.65
N ASP A 141 2.78 -4.46 -18.96
CA ASP A 141 3.10 -5.46 -17.94
C ASP A 141 4.24 -4.95 -17.03
N PRO A 142 4.22 -5.30 -15.72
CA PRO A 142 5.30 -4.95 -14.84
C PRO A 142 6.62 -5.59 -15.31
N PRO A 143 7.78 -4.94 -15.07
CA PRO A 143 9.08 -5.51 -15.42
C PRO A 143 9.29 -6.90 -14.86
N LYS A 144 10.14 -7.67 -15.56
CA LYS A 144 10.44 -9.08 -15.19
C LYS A 144 10.98 -9.24 -13.78
N ASP A 145 11.73 -8.27 -13.27
CA ASP A 145 12.25 -8.27 -11.91
C ASP A 145 11.15 -8.23 -10.84
N LEU A 146 10.06 -7.49 -11.08
CA LEU A 146 8.89 -7.51 -10.20
C LEU A 146 8.14 -8.85 -10.28
N ALA A 147 8.02 -9.41 -11.48
CA ALA A 147 7.47 -10.75 -11.65
C ALA A 147 8.31 -11.82 -10.92
N GLN A 148 9.65 -11.69 -10.96
CA GLN A 148 10.57 -12.57 -10.22
C GLN A 148 10.46 -12.39 -8.70
N ARG A 149 10.27 -11.17 -8.20
CA ARG A 149 10.03 -10.91 -6.78
C ARG A 149 8.73 -11.56 -6.29
N ARG A 150 7.68 -11.59 -7.13
CA ARG A 150 6.45 -12.32 -6.83
C ARG A 150 6.65 -13.83 -6.77
N ALA A 151 7.49 -14.38 -7.65
CA ALA A 151 7.72 -15.82 -7.75
C ALA A 151 8.64 -16.40 -6.64
N ARG A 152 9.38 -15.54 -5.90
CA ARG A 152 10.28 -15.95 -4.81
C ARG A 152 9.59 -16.02 -3.43
N ARG A 153 8.30 -15.84 -3.38
CA ARG A 153 7.44 -15.93 -2.20
C ARG A 153 6.33 -16.96 -2.40
#